data_9154bec7c9c4a512108962bee0b16080
#
_entry.id   9154bec7c9c4a512108962bee0b16080
#
_cell.length_a   1.000
_cell.length_b   1.000
_cell.length_c   1.000
_cell.angle_alpha   90.00
_cell.angle_beta   90.00
_cell.angle_gamma   90.00
#
_symmetry.space_group_name_H-M   'P 1'
#
loop_
_entity.id
_entity.type
_entity.pdbx_description
1 polymer ?
#
loop_
_entity_poly.entity_id
_entity_poly.type
_entity_poly.pdbx_seq_one_letter_code
_entity_poly.pdbx_strand_id
1 'polypeptide(L)'
;MKVIGIQEKAGKYEGRDYHNFILHCTKKADGSGSLGDLTELVKVKASDASYIFNKVMTSTDWGNLIGKEIKYFCDKYGKVVDVRVIDKAG
;
A
#
# COMPACT_ATOMS: atom_id res chain seq x y z
N MET A 1 4.77 8.80 2.74
CA MET A 1 4.01 8.84 1.47
C MET A 1 2.52 8.82 1.75
N LYS A 2 1.75 9.46 0.88
CA LYS A 2 0.31 9.61 1.04
C LYS A 2 -0.43 8.68 0.09
N VAL A 3 -1.39 7.93 0.60
CA VAL A 3 -2.24 7.06 -0.22
C VAL A 3 -3.27 7.92 -0.96
N ILE A 4 -3.28 7.83 -2.30
CA ILE A 4 -4.21 8.59 -3.12
C ILE A 4 -5.26 7.71 -3.80
N GLY A 5 -5.05 6.39 -3.79
CA GLY A 5 -6.00 5.46 -4.35
C GLY A 5 -5.62 4.03 -4.02
N ILE A 6 -6.58 3.14 -4.11
CA ILE A 6 -6.38 1.72 -3.85
C ILE A 6 -7.07 0.94 -4.96
N GLN A 7 -6.37 -0.04 -5.50
CA GLN A 7 -6.88 -0.90 -6.55
C GLN A 7 -6.85 -2.35 -6.08
N GLU A 8 -7.98 -3.01 -6.15
CA GLU A 8 -8.07 -4.43 -5.86
C GLU A 8 -7.94 -5.21 -7.16
N LYS A 9 -7.03 -6.18 -7.17
CA LYS A 9 -6.84 -7.08 -8.32
C LYS A 9 -6.94 -8.52 -7.87
N ALA A 10 -7.81 -9.28 -8.52
CA ALA A 10 -8.00 -10.69 -8.24
C ALA A 10 -8.19 -11.44 -9.55
N GLY A 11 -7.73 -12.68 -9.61
CA GLY A 11 -7.88 -13.52 -10.80
C GLY A 11 -7.06 -14.79 -10.71
N LYS A 12 -6.84 -15.40 -11.86
CA LYS A 12 -6.00 -16.59 -11.99
C LYS A 12 -4.86 -16.31 -12.95
N TYR A 13 -3.68 -16.75 -12.58
CA TYR A 13 -2.50 -16.70 -13.43
C TYR A 13 -1.77 -18.05 -13.33
N GLU A 14 -1.61 -18.72 -14.46
CA GLU A 14 -0.97 -20.02 -14.55
C GLU A 14 -1.55 -21.05 -13.57
N GLY A 15 -2.89 -21.08 -13.46
CA GLY A 15 -3.60 -22.02 -12.58
C GLY A 15 -3.59 -21.66 -11.11
N ARG A 16 -3.01 -20.52 -10.74
CA ARG A 16 -2.98 -20.04 -9.36
C ARG A 16 -3.86 -18.83 -9.18
N ASP A 17 -4.65 -18.84 -8.14
CA ASP A 17 -5.45 -17.68 -7.77
C ASP A 17 -4.54 -16.61 -7.15
N TYR A 18 -4.79 -15.35 -7.51
CA TYR A 18 -4.15 -14.23 -6.85
C TYR A 18 -5.19 -13.22 -6.39
N HIS A 19 -4.88 -12.53 -5.30
CA HIS A 19 -5.72 -11.45 -4.81
C HIS A 19 -4.80 -10.44 -4.10
N ASN A 20 -4.71 -9.25 -4.67
CA ASN A 20 -3.81 -8.21 -4.18
C ASN A 20 -4.52 -6.88 -4.08
N PHE A 21 -4.07 -6.06 -3.14
CA PHE A 21 -4.45 -4.66 -3.06
C PHE A 21 -3.24 -3.81 -3.40
N ILE A 22 -3.40 -2.90 -4.36
CA ILE A 22 -2.32 -2.02 -4.80
C ILE A 22 -2.64 -0.62 -4.32
N LEU A 23 -1.80 -0.10 -3.42
CA LEU A 23 -1.93 1.24 -2.90
C LEU A 23 -1.14 2.17 -3.79
N HIS A 24 -1.82 3.14 -4.39
CA HIS A 24 -1.19 4.19 -5.17
C HIS A 24 -0.84 5.32 -4.22
N CYS A 25 0.44 5.63 -4.12
CA CYS A 25 0.94 6.60 -3.15
C CYS A 25 1.73 7.69 -3.83
N THR A 26 1.80 8.85 -3.20
CA THR A 26 2.65 9.94 -3.65
C THR A 26 3.65 10.31 -2.56
N LYS A 27 4.80 10.78 -2.99
CA LYS A 27 5.83 11.34 -2.11
C LYS A 27 6.47 12.53 -2.83
N LYS A 28 6.97 13.47 -2.06
CA LYS A 28 7.69 14.61 -2.64
C LYS A 28 9.02 14.15 -3.22
N ALA A 29 9.37 14.71 -4.37
CA ALA A 29 10.69 14.50 -4.94
C ALA A 29 11.73 15.12 -4.02
N ASP A 30 12.77 14.37 -3.70
CA ASP A 30 13.79 14.80 -2.73
C ASP A 30 15.20 14.80 -3.32
N GLY A 31 15.33 14.58 -4.62
CA GLY A 31 16.62 14.40 -5.22
C GLY A 31 16.83 15.17 -6.50
N SER A 32 18.07 15.21 -6.92
CA SER A 32 18.45 15.81 -8.21
C SER A 32 17.81 15.03 -9.34
N GLY A 33 17.28 15.73 -10.32
CA GLY A 33 16.62 15.13 -11.46
C GLY A 33 15.14 14.82 -11.25
N SER A 34 14.59 15.12 -10.08
CA SER A 34 13.18 14.89 -9.77
C SER A 34 12.51 16.19 -9.36
N LEU A 35 11.29 16.41 -9.82
CA LEU A 35 10.51 17.60 -9.50
C LEU A 35 9.09 17.18 -9.15
N GLY A 36 8.47 17.91 -8.20
CA GLY A 36 7.08 17.71 -7.82
C GLY A 36 6.88 16.43 -7.02
N ASP A 37 5.73 15.81 -7.23
CA ASP A 37 5.36 14.57 -6.52
C ASP A 37 5.68 13.37 -7.40
N LEU A 38 6.28 12.36 -6.79
CA LEU A 38 6.53 11.07 -7.42
C LEU A 38 5.47 10.08 -6.95
N THR A 39 5.19 9.10 -7.78
CA THR A 39 4.22 8.05 -7.45
C THR A 39 4.93 6.73 -7.17
N GLU A 40 4.37 5.96 -6.27
CA GLU A 40 4.88 4.64 -5.91
C GLU A 40 3.71 3.69 -5.67
N LEU A 41 3.87 2.44 -6.08
CA LEU A 41 2.86 1.41 -5.88
C LEU A 41 3.30 0.48 -4.76
N VAL A 42 2.40 0.29 -3.79
CA VAL A 42 2.64 -0.62 -2.67
C VAL A 42 1.67 -1.79 -2.82
N LYS A 43 2.19 -2.97 -3.08
CA LYS A 43 1.38 -4.16 -3.30
C LYS A 43 1.27 -4.98 -2.03
N VAL A 44 0.03 -5.22 -1.59
CA VAL A 44 -0.27 -6.01 -0.40
C VAL A 44 -1.10 -7.22 -0.82
N LYS A 45 -0.61 -8.41 -0.51
CA LYS A 45 -1.40 -9.62 -0.75
C LYS A 45 -2.58 -9.66 0.20
N ALA A 46 -3.77 -10.01 -0.32
CA ALA A 46 -4.97 -10.08 0.50
C ALA A 46 -4.81 -11.06 1.67
N SER A 47 -4.12 -12.17 1.45
CA SER A 47 -3.87 -13.17 2.50
C SER A 47 -2.98 -12.63 3.63
N ASP A 48 -2.16 -11.64 3.34
CA ASP A 48 -1.25 -11.06 4.33
C ASP A 48 -1.82 -9.78 4.97
N ALA A 49 -2.91 -9.24 4.42
CA ALA A 49 -3.42 -7.94 4.85
C ALA A 49 -3.78 -7.92 6.34
N SER A 50 -4.43 -8.97 6.84
CA SER A 50 -4.82 -9.01 8.25
C SER A 50 -3.62 -9.03 9.18
N TYR A 51 -2.54 -9.67 8.75
CA TYR A 51 -1.29 -9.69 9.49
C TYR A 51 -0.59 -8.33 9.45
N ILE A 52 -0.50 -7.76 8.24
CA ILE A 52 0.20 -6.50 8.02
C ILE A 52 -0.48 -5.35 8.77
N PHE A 53 -1.81 -5.28 8.71
CA PHE A 53 -2.58 -4.22 9.36
C PHE A 53 -3.04 -4.58 10.77
N ASN A 54 -2.75 -5.79 11.21
CA ASN A 54 -3.12 -6.30 12.54
C ASN A 54 -4.64 -6.28 12.80
N LYS A 55 -5.41 -6.44 11.73
CA LYS A 55 -6.88 -6.57 11.80
C LYS A 55 -7.42 -7.06 10.47
N VAL A 56 -8.63 -7.60 10.48
CA VAL A 56 -9.32 -7.96 9.24
C VAL A 56 -9.75 -6.67 8.53
N MET A 57 -9.24 -6.46 7.32
CA MET A 57 -9.52 -5.25 6.55
C MET A 57 -10.85 -5.40 5.79
N THR A 58 -11.77 -4.51 6.06
CA THR A 58 -13.03 -4.40 5.32
C THR A 58 -12.88 -3.39 4.18
N SER A 59 -13.86 -3.32 3.28
CA SER A 59 -13.87 -2.30 2.22
C SER A 59 -13.79 -0.90 2.80
N THR A 60 -14.47 -0.66 3.91
CA THR A 60 -14.43 0.62 4.60
C THR A 60 -13.03 0.94 5.12
N ASP A 61 -12.36 -0.06 5.70
CA ASP A 61 -10.99 0.11 6.20
C ASP A 61 -10.02 0.47 5.08
N TRP A 62 -10.12 -0.20 3.93
CA TRP A 62 -9.29 0.15 2.79
C TRP A 62 -9.57 1.58 2.32
N GLY A 63 -10.84 1.96 2.24
CA GLY A 63 -11.22 3.32 1.85
C GLY A 63 -10.68 4.37 2.81
N ASN A 64 -10.62 4.06 4.09
CA ASN A 64 -10.13 5.00 5.10
C ASN A 64 -8.64 5.26 5.01
N LEU A 65 -7.89 4.43 4.28
CA LEU A 65 -6.46 4.68 4.04
C LEU A 65 -6.24 5.80 3.05
N ILE A 66 -7.21 6.08 2.17
CA ILE A 66 -7.06 7.14 1.18
C ILE A 66 -6.94 8.48 1.88
N GLY A 67 -5.90 9.23 1.56
CA GLY A 67 -5.59 10.49 2.21
C GLY A 67 -4.69 10.38 3.44
N LYS A 68 -4.40 9.16 3.88
CA LYS A 68 -3.52 8.94 5.04
C LYS A 68 -2.07 8.84 4.61
N GLU A 69 -1.18 9.25 5.48
CA GLU A 69 0.24 9.01 5.31
C GLU A 69 0.59 7.62 5.81
N ILE A 70 1.40 6.90 5.05
CA ILE A 70 1.83 5.57 5.44
C ILE A 70 3.33 5.43 5.28
N LYS A 71 3.88 4.47 6.00
CA LYS A 71 5.23 3.98 5.85
C LYS A 71 5.16 2.47 5.72
N TYR A 72 5.91 1.90 4.77
CA TYR A 72 5.88 0.46 4.58
C TYR A 72 7.28 -0.10 4.62
N PHE A 73 7.37 -1.37 4.95
CA PHE A 73 8.64 -2.10 5.06
C PHE A 73 8.55 -3.37 4.23
N CYS A 74 9.65 -3.68 3.55
CA CYS A 74 9.75 -4.87 2.71
C CYS A 74 10.80 -5.82 3.27
N ASP A 75 10.65 -7.10 2.95
CA ASP A 75 11.69 -8.07 3.22
C ASP A 75 12.79 -7.98 2.15
N LYS A 76 13.77 -8.86 2.23
CA LYS A 76 14.90 -8.87 1.29
C LYS A 76 14.49 -9.21 -0.15
N TYR A 77 13.28 -9.72 -0.35
CA TYR A 77 12.75 -10.05 -1.67
C TYR A 77 11.83 -8.96 -2.23
N GLY A 78 11.68 -7.85 -1.53
CA GLY A 78 10.80 -6.77 -1.95
C GLY A 78 9.34 -6.98 -1.60
N LYS A 79 9.01 -8.00 -0.83
CA LYS A 79 7.64 -8.26 -0.39
C LYS A 79 7.30 -7.36 0.80
N VAL A 80 6.15 -6.69 0.73
CA VAL A 80 5.69 -5.84 1.83
C VAL A 80 5.34 -6.71 3.03
N VAL A 81 5.95 -6.44 4.16
CA VAL A 81 5.75 -7.20 5.40
C VAL A 81 5.13 -6.37 6.51
N ASP A 82 5.13 -5.06 6.39
CA ASP A 82 4.54 -4.17 7.39
C ASP A 82 4.12 -2.85 6.73
N VAL A 83 2.99 -2.34 7.16
CA VAL A 83 2.51 -1.01 6.75
C VAL A 83 2.05 -0.28 8.01
N ARG A 84 2.60 0.90 8.23
CA ARG A 84 2.21 1.74 9.36
C ARG A 84 1.52 2.99 8.87
N VAL A 85 0.37 3.27 9.44
CA VAL A 85 -0.34 4.52 9.18
C VAL A 85 0.24 5.57 10.12
N ILE A 86 0.76 6.64 9.52
CA ILE A 86 1.29 7.76 10.28
C ILE A 86 0.13 8.69 10.54
N ASP A 87 -0.34 8.71 11.78
CA ASP A 87 -1.41 9.62 12.16
C ASP A 87 -0.77 10.93 12.60
N LYS A 88 -0.87 11.92 11.72
CA LYS A 88 -0.46 13.28 12.07
C LYS A 88 -1.58 13.90 12.88
N ALA A 89 -1.61 13.60 14.14
CA ALA A 89 -2.54 14.25 15.04
C ALA A 89 -2.26 15.75 15.09
N GLY A 90 -3.15 16.49 14.68
CA GLY A 90 -3.17 17.92 14.88
C GLY A 90 -2.60 18.75 13.85
#